data_11be183153abd3ee28de445e42cc361f
#
_entry.id   11be183153abd3ee28de445e42cc361f
#
_cell.length_a   1.000
_cell.length_b   1.000
_cell.length_c   1.000
_cell.angle_alpha   90.00
_cell.angle_beta   90.00
_cell.angle_gamma   90.00
#
_symmetry.space_group_name_H-M   'P 1'
#
loop_
_entity.id
_entity.type
_entity.pdbx_description
1 polymer ?
#
loop_
_entity_poly.entity_id
_entity_poly.type
_entity_poly.pdbx_seq_one_letter_code
_entity_poly.pdbx_strand_id
1 'polypeptide(L)'
;MKKLLLFSLLALLALGVRSQSADKPGNWKLIASDEYPAEDVGVATYTVTTDFNADPTGVKNSLDAFQTALTKLGENRRGGVLFVPAGRYRISGKLFIPTGVTMRGEWKRPVKGKPVEGTILMVDTQSGSETESGAFITMEPSTALTHLTIWYPHQDPDNIKPYPPTILYGREGVWGNDYCNVRHVTLVNSYSGIVLSRKNGGGCPNIYDVYGTPLSRGIEIDHIADVGRFEWIHFSPDYWADSGLEGAPQAGEAYADWIYKHGTGIVMRRNDWSYTCYVDIEGYNKGFSTGLCVGGDGAPNGHNYEFNLRNCETGIYVDGTSSAGIMFTRAHIEDCEKGVVVTSASTGPVQFYGCEISASD
;
A
#
# COMPACT_ATOMS: atom_id res chain seq x y z
N MET A 1 2.32 0.46 63.25
CA MET A 1 3.63 0.08 62.67
C MET A 1 3.53 -0.66 61.31
N LYS A 2 2.53 -1.49 61.05
CA LYS A 2 2.41 -2.21 59.76
C LYS A 2 2.12 -1.36 58.52
N LYS A 3 1.48 -0.19 58.66
CA LYS A 3 1.17 0.72 57.54
C LYS A 3 2.37 1.55 57.06
N LEU A 4 3.35 1.80 57.90
CA LEU A 4 4.57 2.54 57.52
C LEU A 4 5.55 1.69 56.69
N LEU A 5 5.59 0.37 56.92
CA LEU A 5 6.44 -0.54 56.16
C LEU A 5 5.93 -0.75 54.75
N LEU A 6 4.61 -0.67 54.51
CA LEU A 6 4.03 -0.85 53.16
C LEU A 6 4.33 0.35 52.24
N PHE A 7 4.37 1.56 52.79
CA PHE A 7 4.71 2.76 52.05
C PHE A 7 6.19 2.84 51.65
N SER A 8 7.08 2.34 52.54
CA SER A 8 8.50 2.28 52.22
C SER A 8 8.81 1.20 51.18
N LEU A 9 8.08 0.10 51.13
CA LEU A 9 8.28 -0.95 50.14
C LEU A 9 7.76 -0.51 48.74
N LEU A 10 6.66 0.23 48.67
CA LEU A 10 6.16 0.82 47.40
C LEU A 10 7.09 1.92 46.88
N ALA A 11 7.67 2.72 47.75
CA ALA A 11 8.65 3.74 47.35
C ALA A 11 9.98 3.12 46.86
N LEU A 12 10.41 1.99 47.39
CA LEU A 12 11.58 1.27 46.90
C LEU A 12 11.33 0.53 45.58
N LEU A 13 10.10 0.04 45.36
CA LEU A 13 9.71 -0.53 44.05
C LEU A 13 9.58 0.55 42.97
N ALA A 14 9.18 1.77 43.30
CA ALA A 14 9.15 2.88 42.37
C ALA A 14 10.54 3.42 42.03
N LEU A 15 11.54 3.23 42.87
CA LEU A 15 12.94 3.62 42.61
C LEU A 15 13.75 2.53 41.90
N GLY A 16 13.26 1.29 41.86
CA GLY A 16 13.94 0.15 41.23
C GLY A 16 13.70 0.00 39.74
N VAL A 17 12.76 0.73 39.17
CA VAL A 17 12.54 0.86 37.71
C VAL A 17 13.22 2.15 37.23
N ARG A 18 14.45 2.39 37.60
CA ARG A 18 15.32 3.20 36.73
C ARG A 18 15.70 2.27 35.59
N SER A 19 14.99 2.46 34.45
CA SER A 19 15.48 1.96 33.20
C SER A 19 16.99 2.19 33.11
N GLN A 20 17.72 1.13 32.82
CA GLN A 20 19.06 1.27 32.27
C GLN A 20 19.01 2.39 31.26
N SER A 21 19.97 3.29 31.36
CA SER A 21 20.08 4.52 30.55
C SER A 21 19.41 4.34 29.21
N ALA A 22 18.29 4.99 29.02
CA ALA A 22 17.84 5.27 27.67
C ALA A 22 19.07 5.89 27.00
N ASP A 23 19.64 5.18 26.01
CA ASP A 23 20.54 5.80 25.06
C ASP A 23 19.91 7.14 24.75
N LYS A 24 20.70 8.21 24.77
CA LYS A 24 20.24 9.57 24.53
C LYS A 24 19.19 9.47 23.43
N PRO A 25 17.96 10.00 23.61
CA PRO A 25 16.96 9.98 22.55
C PRO A 25 17.68 10.41 21.29
N GLY A 26 17.69 9.57 20.26
CA GLY A 26 18.33 9.91 19.00
C GLY A 26 17.85 11.30 18.62
N ASN A 27 18.58 12.04 17.83
CA ASN A 27 18.25 13.40 17.41
C ASN A 27 16.96 13.41 16.55
N TRP A 28 15.84 13.04 17.16
CA TRP A 28 14.56 13.04 16.52
C TRP A 28 14.05 14.45 16.39
N LYS A 29 13.62 14.78 15.18
CA LYS A 29 12.95 16.04 14.91
C LYS A 29 11.46 15.75 14.80
N LEU A 30 10.63 16.55 15.44
CA LEU A 30 9.19 16.52 15.24
C LEU A 30 8.87 17.00 13.83
N ILE A 31 8.07 16.24 13.11
CA ILE A 31 7.49 16.66 11.83
C ILE A 31 6.14 17.31 12.17
N ALA A 32 6.05 18.62 11.99
CA ALA A 32 4.80 19.35 12.11
C ALA A 32 4.64 20.23 10.87
N SER A 33 3.50 20.14 10.22
CA SER A 33 3.13 20.93 9.06
C SER A 33 1.67 21.31 9.16
N ASP A 34 1.39 22.61 9.13
CA ASP A 34 0.02 23.13 9.06
C ASP A 34 -0.57 22.92 7.64
N GLU A 35 0.28 22.86 6.64
CA GLU A 35 -0.13 22.65 5.24
C GLU A 35 -0.49 21.19 4.96
N TYR A 36 0.21 20.26 5.61
CA TYR A 36 0.00 18.80 5.47
C TYR A 36 -0.30 18.19 6.85
N PRO A 37 -1.47 18.44 7.43
CA PRO A 37 -1.83 17.90 8.73
C PRO A 37 -1.91 16.38 8.68
N ALA A 38 -1.32 15.72 9.67
CA ALA A 38 -1.39 14.29 9.82
C ALA A 38 -2.15 13.93 11.12
N GLU A 39 -2.83 12.78 11.10
CA GLU A 39 -3.58 12.28 12.26
C GLU A 39 -2.65 11.74 13.36
N ASP A 40 -1.42 11.43 13.01
CA ASP A 40 -0.41 10.89 13.90
C ASP A 40 0.76 11.86 14.13
N VAL A 41 1.51 11.64 15.19
CA VAL A 41 2.73 12.40 15.48
C VAL A 41 3.87 11.89 14.61
N GLY A 42 4.30 12.71 13.65
CA GLY A 42 5.45 12.40 12.82
C GLY A 42 6.77 12.77 13.50
N VAL A 43 7.75 11.88 13.44
CA VAL A 43 9.11 12.12 13.86
C VAL A 43 10.08 11.80 12.72
N ALA A 44 11.21 12.49 12.66
CA ALA A 44 12.27 12.22 11.69
C ALA A 44 13.58 11.92 12.39
N THR A 45 14.27 10.89 11.95
CA THR A 45 15.69 10.67 12.25
C THR A 45 16.55 11.48 11.30
N TYR A 46 16.23 11.43 10.02
CA TYR A 46 16.85 12.20 8.95
C TYR A 46 15.80 12.84 8.05
N THR A 47 16.15 13.97 7.47
CA THR A 47 15.40 14.63 6.40
C THR A 47 16.20 14.50 5.11
N VAL A 48 15.60 13.90 4.06
CA VAL A 48 16.32 13.54 2.85
C VAL A 48 16.94 14.73 2.12
N THR A 49 16.31 15.90 2.17
CA THR A 49 16.80 17.14 1.53
C THR A 49 17.97 17.75 2.25
N THR A 50 17.88 17.93 3.57
CA THR A 50 18.88 18.64 4.38
C THR A 50 20.05 17.74 4.79
N ASP A 51 19.82 16.46 5.01
CA ASP A 51 20.86 15.55 5.51
C ASP A 51 21.55 14.77 4.38
N PHE A 52 20.90 14.64 3.19
CA PHE A 52 21.41 13.86 2.05
C PHE A 52 21.33 14.60 0.70
N ASN A 53 20.92 15.86 0.68
CA ASN A 53 20.88 16.72 -0.51
C ASN A 53 19.99 16.19 -1.65
N ALA A 54 18.89 15.50 -1.35
CA ALA A 54 17.88 15.16 -2.35
C ALA A 54 17.28 16.43 -2.99
N ASP A 55 17.00 16.37 -4.27
CA ASP A 55 16.44 17.50 -5.03
C ASP A 55 14.91 17.45 -5.04
N PRO A 56 14.21 18.36 -4.33
CA PRO A 56 12.76 18.40 -4.27
C PRO A 56 12.11 19.03 -5.51
N THR A 57 12.89 19.45 -6.51
CA THR A 57 12.36 20.04 -7.75
C THR A 57 12.10 19.02 -8.85
N GLY A 58 12.59 17.78 -8.69
CA GLY A 58 12.48 16.71 -9.69
C GLY A 58 13.44 16.83 -10.86
N VAL A 59 14.34 17.82 -10.88
CA VAL A 59 15.29 18.02 -11.97
C VAL A 59 16.45 17.04 -11.88
N LYS A 60 17.04 16.88 -10.70
CA LYS A 60 18.15 15.95 -10.48
C LYS A 60 17.64 14.60 -9.99
N ASN A 61 18.35 13.54 -10.37
CA ASN A 61 18.08 12.22 -9.82
C ASN A 61 18.47 12.18 -8.33
N SER A 62 17.51 11.84 -7.48
CA SER A 62 17.68 11.76 -6.04
C SER A 62 17.89 10.32 -5.51
N LEU A 63 18.04 9.33 -6.39
CA LEU A 63 18.18 7.91 -6.01
C LEU A 63 19.25 7.69 -4.94
N ASP A 64 20.47 8.21 -5.17
CA ASP A 64 21.60 8.00 -4.26
C ASP A 64 21.36 8.63 -2.88
N ALA A 65 20.73 9.82 -2.83
CA ALA A 65 20.38 10.48 -1.58
C ALA A 65 19.39 9.65 -0.77
N PHE A 66 18.33 9.14 -1.42
CA PHE A 66 17.33 8.27 -0.78
C PHE A 66 17.95 6.96 -0.32
N GLN A 67 18.66 6.25 -1.21
CA GLN A 67 19.18 4.93 -0.86
C GLN A 67 20.27 5.00 0.21
N THR A 68 21.12 6.03 0.20
CA THR A 68 22.11 6.26 1.25
C THR A 68 21.44 6.51 2.60
N ALA A 69 20.38 7.34 2.62
CA ALA A 69 19.63 7.61 3.84
C ALA A 69 18.97 6.35 4.41
N LEU A 70 18.28 5.58 3.56
CA LEU A 70 17.61 4.33 3.94
C LEU A 70 18.63 3.30 4.46
N THR A 71 19.75 3.11 3.77
CA THR A 71 20.82 2.20 4.18
C THR A 71 21.38 2.58 5.54
N LYS A 72 21.68 3.88 5.75
CA LYS A 72 22.19 4.39 7.02
C LYS A 72 21.21 4.18 8.18
N LEU A 73 19.90 4.31 7.93
CA LEU A 73 18.88 4.00 8.93
C LEU A 73 18.83 2.49 9.24
N GLY A 74 18.98 1.64 8.22
CA GLY A 74 18.98 0.18 8.38
C GLY A 74 20.20 -0.36 9.14
N GLU A 75 21.32 0.35 9.19
CA GLU A 75 22.49 0.00 10.02
C GLU A 75 22.18 0.12 11.52
N ASN A 76 21.19 0.92 11.89
CA ASN A 76 20.73 1.03 13.26
C ASN A 76 19.75 -0.12 13.57
N ARG A 77 20.10 -0.97 14.54
CA ARG A 77 19.25 -2.10 14.98
C ARG A 77 17.81 -1.71 15.36
N ARG A 78 17.55 -0.44 15.66
CA ARG A 78 16.23 0.10 16.01
C ARG A 78 15.54 0.74 14.80
N GLY A 79 16.18 0.74 13.63
CA GLY A 79 15.69 1.43 12.45
C GLY A 79 15.65 2.95 12.61
N GLY A 80 14.66 3.57 12.00
CA GLY A 80 14.43 5.01 12.11
C GLY A 80 13.48 5.52 11.01
N VAL A 81 13.29 6.83 10.99
CA VAL A 81 12.38 7.49 10.05
C VAL A 81 13.15 8.42 9.11
N LEU A 82 13.03 8.16 7.81
CA LEU A 82 13.43 9.08 6.77
C LEU A 82 12.25 9.98 6.44
N PHE A 83 12.37 11.25 6.75
CA PHE A 83 11.38 12.26 6.34
C PHE A 83 11.71 12.80 4.96
N VAL A 84 10.69 12.87 4.11
CA VAL A 84 10.73 13.35 2.75
C VAL A 84 9.78 14.56 2.64
N PRO A 85 10.25 15.81 2.75
CA PRO A 85 9.39 16.98 2.66
C PRO A 85 8.61 17.04 1.35
N ALA A 86 7.54 17.84 1.31
CA ALA A 86 6.76 18.08 0.10
C ALA A 86 7.69 18.57 -1.05
N GLY A 87 7.43 18.05 -2.23
CA GLY A 87 8.23 18.30 -3.44
C GLY A 87 8.14 17.13 -4.41
N ARG A 88 8.80 17.29 -5.56
CA ARG A 88 8.90 16.24 -6.58
C ARG A 88 10.31 15.68 -6.59
N TYR A 89 10.44 14.36 -6.48
CA TYR A 89 11.74 13.70 -6.41
C TYR A 89 11.87 12.69 -7.55
N ARG A 90 12.75 12.96 -8.51
CA ARG A 90 13.06 12.02 -9.58
C ARG A 90 13.94 10.90 -9.05
N ILE A 91 13.49 9.67 -9.24
CA ILE A 91 14.17 8.45 -8.81
C ILE A 91 14.42 7.57 -10.03
N SER A 92 15.65 7.58 -10.55
CA SER A 92 16.05 6.80 -11.72
C SER A 92 16.65 5.45 -11.29
N GLY A 93 15.83 4.60 -10.69
CA GLY A 93 16.25 3.29 -10.20
C GLY A 93 15.27 2.71 -9.17
N LYS A 94 15.77 1.79 -8.36
CA LYS A 94 14.99 1.06 -7.35
C LYS A 94 15.38 1.50 -5.95
N LEU A 95 14.39 1.56 -5.06
CA LEU A 95 14.59 1.82 -3.63
C LEU A 95 14.40 0.54 -2.83
N PHE A 96 15.22 0.39 -1.82
CA PHE A 96 15.14 -0.70 -0.86
C PHE A 96 14.99 -0.14 0.55
N ILE A 97 13.91 -0.49 1.24
CA ILE A 97 13.63 -0.06 2.61
C ILE A 97 14.03 -1.18 3.56
N PRO A 98 15.14 -1.04 4.32
CA PRO A 98 15.63 -2.08 5.23
C PRO A 98 14.71 -2.24 6.44
N THR A 99 14.80 -3.41 7.07
CA THR A 99 14.07 -3.75 8.30
C THR A 99 14.11 -2.64 9.35
N GLY A 100 12.96 -2.31 9.91
CA GLY A 100 12.79 -1.30 10.96
C GLY A 100 12.76 0.14 10.47
N VAL A 101 12.86 0.37 9.15
CA VAL A 101 12.90 1.73 8.59
C VAL A 101 11.52 2.16 8.10
N THR A 102 11.17 3.40 8.41
CA THR A 102 10.00 4.09 7.87
C THR A 102 10.44 5.18 6.90
N MET A 103 9.89 5.19 5.69
CA MET A 103 9.97 6.33 4.78
C MET A 103 8.64 7.08 4.84
N ARG A 104 8.67 8.35 5.27
CA ARG A 104 7.49 9.19 5.50
C ARG A 104 7.61 10.51 4.76
N GLY A 105 6.59 10.81 3.98
CA GLY A 105 6.45 12.11 3.32
C GLY A 105 5.44 13.04 3.98
N GLU A 106 4.99 14.01 3.21
CA GLU A 106 3.85 14.90 3.44
C GLU A 106 2.79 14.64 2.36
N TRP A 107 1.53 14.53 2.77
CA TRP A 107 0.49 14.06 1.87
C TRP A 107 -0.87 14.65 2.24
N LYS A 108 -1.66 14.91 1.22
CA LYS A 108 -3.09 15.17 1.37
C LYS A 108 -3.86 14.06 0.68
N ARG A 109 -4.95 13.64 1.30
CA ARG A 109 -5.87 12.70 0.68
C ARG A 109 -6.33 13.25 -0.67
N PRO A 110 -6.17 12.50 -1.78
CA PRO A 110 -6.60 12.97 -3.08
C PRO A 110 -8.12 13.12 -3.12
N VAL A 111 -8.54 14.14 -3.82
CA VAL A 111 -9.96 14.45 -4.04
C VAL A 111 -10.18 14.54 -5.54
N LYS A 112 -11.18 13.84 -6.07
CA LYS A 112 -11.55 13.91 -7.49
C LYS A 112 -11.74 15.37 -7.91
N GLY A 113 -11.21 15.74 -9.06
CA GLY A 113 -11.22 17.11 -9.59
C GLY A 113 -10.16 18.06 -8.97
N LYS A 114 -9.24 17.54 -8.16
CA LYS A 114 -8.16 18.36 -7.55
C LYS A 114 -6.79 17.73 -7.76
N PRO A 115 -5.77 18.55 -8.07
CA PRO A 115 -4.39 18.10 -8.17
C PRO A 115 -3.89 17.42 -6.88
N VAL A 116 -2.98 16.47 -7.04
CA VAL A 116 -2.24 15.87 -5.91
C VAL A 116 -1.20 16.83 -5.38
N GLU A 117 -1.03 16.84 -4.07
CA GLU A 117 -0.08 17.72 -3.36
C GLU A 117 0.82 16.90 -2.43
N GLY A 118 1.92 17.50 -1.96
CA GLY A 118 2.83 16.94 -0.99
C GLY A 118 4.08 16.30 -1.60
N THR A 119 4.51 15.19 -1.06
CA THR A 119 5.69 14.44 -1.50
C THR A 119 5.34 13.55 -2.68
N ILE A 120 5.98 13.77 -3.83
CA ILE A 120 5.75 13.02 -5.06
C ILE A 120 7.06 12.35 -5.50
N LEU A 121 7.08 11.02 -5.51
CA LEU A 121 8.17 10.25 -6.10
C LEU A 121 7.89 10.04 -7.59
N MET A 122 8.74 10.60 -8.43
CA MET A 122 8.70 10.44 -9.90
C MET A 122 9.53 9.23 -10.28
N VAL A 123 8.87 8.16 -10.70
CA VAL A 123 9.53 6.91 -11.08
C VAL A 123 10.09 7.01 -12.48
N ASP A 124 11.39 7.25 -12.57
CA ASP A 124 12.13 7.37 -13.83
C ASP A 124 12.88 6.07 -14.13
N THR A 125 12.10 5.01 -14.41
CA THR A 125 12.60 3.67 -14.74
C THR A 125 12.05 3.22 -16.10
N GLN A 126 12.66 2.19 -16.67
CA GLN A 126 12.20 1.67 -17.96
C GLN A 126 10.94 0.81 -17.82
N SER A 127 10.02 0.94 -18.76
CA SER A 127 8.87 0.08 -18.96
C SER A 127 9.26 -1.23 -19.69
N GLY A 128 8.29 -2.13 -19.86
CA GLY A 128 8.41 -3.33 -20.69
C GLY A 128 8.61 -4.63 -19.89
N SER A 129 8.51 -4.59 -18.56
CA SER A 129 8.65 -5.77 -17.71
C SER A 129 7.67 -5.69 -16.53
N GLU A 130 7.17 -6.85 -16.10
CA GLU A 130 6.33 -6.99 -14.89
C GLU A 130 7.04 -7.81 -13.80
N THR A 131 8.33 -8.04 -13.91
CA THR A 131 9.05 -8.91 -12.97
C THR A 131 9.17 -8.27 -11.58
N GLU A 132 8.93 -9.05 -10.54
CA GLU A 132 9.05 -8.61 -9.15
C GLU A 132 10.46 -8.09 -8.82
N SER A 133 11.50 -8.69 -9.39
CA SER A 133 12.89 -8.23 -9.20
C SER A 133 13.15 -6.81 -9.72
N GLY A 134 12.24 -6.29 -10.55
CA GLY A 134 12.26 -4.92 -11.05
C GLY A 134 11.50 -3.91 -10.19
N ALA A 135 10.88 -4.35 -9.08
CA ALA A 135 10.04 -3.49 -8.25
C ALA A 135 10.70 -2.15 -7.91
N PHE A 136 9.90 -1.08 -7.98
CA PHE A 136 10.41 0.27 -7.70
C PHE A 136 10.80 0.44 -6.23
N ILE A 137 9.94 0.02 -5.30
CA ILE A 137 10.24 0.00 -3.87
C ILE A 137 10.11 -1.43 -3.37
N THR A 138 11.18 -1.98 -2.82
CA THR A 138 11.16 -3.26 -2.09
C THR A 138 11.23 -2.99 -0.59
N MET A 139 10.31 -3.56 0.16
CA MET A 139 10.17 -3.37 1.61
C MET A 139 10.53 -4.65 2.35
N GLU A 140 11.45 -4.57 3.31
CA GLU A 140 11.76 -5.67 4.24
C GLU A 140 10.77 -5.75 5.42
N PRO A 141 10.84 -6.79 6.28
CA PRO A 141 10.00 -6.90 7.46
C PRO A 141 10.04 -5.68 8.39
N SER A 142 8.92 -5.40 9.05
CA SER A 142 8.80 -4.31 10.03
C SER A 142 9.13 -2.91 9.47
N THR A 143 8.69 -2.67 8.25
CA THR A 143 8.90 -1.40 7.54
C THR A 143 7.61 -0.63 7.36
N ALA A 144 7.72 0.67 7.10
CA ALA A 144 6.59 1.48 6.69
C ALA A 144 6.94 2.43 5.53
N LEU A 145 5.97 2.56 4.61
CA LEU A 145 5.94 3.58 3.57
C LEU A 145 4.68 4.41 3.76
N THR A 146 4.80 5.72 3.97
CA THR A 146 3.63 6.49 4.37
C THR A 146 3.68 7.96 3.93
N HIS A 147 2.49 8.53 3.71
CA HIS A 147 2.28 9.96 3.40
C HIS A 147 2.97 10.45 2.13
N LEU A 148 2.80 9.74 1.01
CA LEU A 148 3.41 10.15 -0.25
C LEU A 148 2.61 9.70 -1.47
N THR A 149 2.95 10.29 -2.60
CA THR A 149 2.40 9.98 -3.93
C THR A 149 3.49 9.38 -4.79
N ILE A 150 3.15 8.37 -5.59
CA ILE A 150 4.03 7.73 -6.57
C ILE A 150 3.45 7.91 -7.97
N TRP A 151 4.27 8.40 -8.88
CA TRP A 151 3.87 8.74 -10.24
C TRP A 151 4.91 8.29 -11.27
N TYR A 152 4.42 7.75 -12.37
CA TYR A 152 5.22 7.31 -13.53
C TYR A 152 5.08 8.33 -14.67
N PRO A 153 6.00 9.29 -14.82
CA PRO A 153 5.90 10.35 -15.82
C PRO A 153 5.97 9.84 -17.26
N HIS A 154 6.51 8.63 -17.48
CA HIS A 154 6.65 8.02 -18.80
C HIS A 154 5.56 6.98 -19.12
N GLN A 155 4.53 6.85 -18.28
CA GLN A 155 3.37 6.04 -18.61
C GLN A 155 2.53 6.77 -19.66
N ASP A 156 2.15 6.06 -20.70
CA ASP A 156 1.45 6.59 -21.86
C ASP A 156 -0.04 6.20 -21.77
N PRO A 157 -0.96 7.17 -21.63
CA PRO A 157 -2.39 6.86 -21.51
C PRO A 157 -3.00 6.26 -22.77
N ASP A 158 -2.43 6.53 -23.94
CA ASP A 158 -2.90 5.98 -25.21
C ASP A 158 -2.28 4.60 -25.52
N ASN A 159 -1.21 4.23 -24.81
CA ASN A 159 -0.51 2.98 -25.04
C ASN A 159 0.12 2.47 -23.72
N ILE A 160 -0.73 1.96 -22.85
CA ILE A 160 -0.34 1.50 -21.51
C ILE A 160 0.87 0.56 -21.55
N LYS A 161 1.92 0.94 -20.87
CA LYS A 161 3.17 0.18 -20.76
C LYS A 161 3.20 -0.65 -19.50
N PRO A 162 3.65 -1.92 -19.56
CA PRO A 162 3.89 -2.70 -18.36
C PRO A 162 5.10 -2.15 -17.58
N TYR A 163 4.95 -2.09 -16.26
CA TYR A 163 6.00 -1.78 -15.30
C TYR A 163 6.01 -2.83 -14.19
N PRO A 164 7.17 -3.07 -13.56
CA PRO A 164 7.25 -3.90 -12.37
C PRO A 164 6.37 -3.38 -11.23
N PRO A 165 6.15 -4.18 -10.17
CA PRO A 165 5.43 -3.70 -9.00
C PRO A 165 5.98 -2.37 -8.48
N THR A 166 5.09 -1.43 -8.19
CA THR A 166 5.47 -0.15 -7.59
C THR A 166 5.97 -0.35 -6.17
N ILE A 167 5.28 -1.17 -5.39
CA ILE A 167 5.66 -1.55 -4.04
C ILE A 167 5.63 -3.08 -3.96
N LEU A 168 6.76 -3.67 -3.64
CA LEU A 168 6.90 -5.09 -3.38
C LEU A 168 7.18 -5.32 -1.90
N TYR A 169 6.36 -6.13 -1.29
CA TYR A 169 6.53 -6.58 0.08
C TYR A 169 7.25 -7.91 0.14
N GLY A 170 8.31 -7.93 0.91
CA GLY A 170 9.10 -9.13 1.13
C GLY A 170 10.20 -9.35 0.10
N ARG A 171 11.24 -10.04 0.52
CA ARG A 171 12.38 -10.44 -0.29
C ARG A 171 12.32 -11.92 -0.60
N GLU A 172 12.57 -12.31 -1.84
CA GLU A 172 12.60 -13.71 -2.26
C GLU A 172 13.54 -14.54 -1.38
N GLY A 173 13.06 -15.70 -0.93
CA GLY A 173 13.81 -16.65 -0.10
C GLY A 173 13.88 -16.30 1.37
N VAL A 174 13.19 -15.25 1.85
CA VAL A 174 13.13 -14.87 3.25
C VAL A 174 11.76 -15.16 3.84
N TRP A 175 11.67 -16.00 4.84
CA TRP A 175 10.47 -16.20 5.67
C TRP A 175 10.36 -15.13 6.74
N GLY A 176 9.13 -14.87 7.21
CA GLY A 176 8.89 -13.89 8.27
C GLY A 176 8.92 -12.45 7.76
N ASN A 177 8.45 -12.24 6.54
CA ASN A 177 8.19 -10.89 6.03
C ASN A 177 6.95 -10.32 6.72
N ASP A 178 7.06 -9.95 7.99
CA ASP A 178 5.94 -9.53 8.80
C ASP A 178 5.92 -8.02 9.03
N TYR A 179 4.73 -7.48 9.34
CA TYR A 179 4.53 -6.08 9.75
C TYR A 179 4.97 -5.04 8.71
N CYS A 180 4.69 -5.29 7.43
CA CYS A 180 4.84 -4.26 6.41
C CYS A 180 3.64 -3.32 6.43
N ASN A 181 3.89 -2.03 6.44
CA ASN A 181 2.85 -1.01 6.49
C ASN A 181 2.95 -0.07 5.28
N VAL A 182 1.85 0.06 4.53
CA VAL A 182 1.68 1.07 3.49
C VAL A 182 0.46 1.89 3.84
N ARG A 183 0.64 3.18 4.16
CA ARG A 183 -0.44 4.02 4.67
C ARG A 183 -0.40 5.41 4.05
N HIS A 184 -1.58 5.98 3.74
CA HIS A 184 -1.69 7.33 3.18
C HIS A 184 -0.84 7.48 1.91
N VAL A 185 -1.06 6.61 0.93
CA VAL A 185 -0.30 6.56 -0.31
C VAL A 185 -1.22 6.75 -1.51
N THR A 186 -0.78 7.56 -2.46
CA THR A 186 -1.44 7.70 -3.76
C THR A 186 -0.60 7.05 -4.86
N LEU A 187 -1.19 6.10 -5.57
CA LEU A 187 -0.61 5.44 -6.75
C LEU A 187 -1.23 6.06 -8.01
N VAL A 188 -0.64 7.12 -8.55
CA VAL A 188 -1.27 7.92 -9.60
C VAL A 188 -1.59 7.08 -10.84
N ASN A 189 -0.59 6.36 -11.37
CA ASN A 189 -0.72 5.59 -12.61
C ASN A 189 0.23 4.38 -12.64
N SER A 190 0.39 3.72 -11.52
CA SER A 190 1.17 2.49 -11.40
C SER A 190 0.61 1.38 -12.29
N TYR A 191 1.41 0.71 -13.09
CA TYR A 191 0.93 -0.46 -13.84
C TYR A 191 0.52 -1.59 -12.89
N SER A 192 1.39 -1.92 -11.94
CA SER A 192 1.11 -2.82 -10.82
C SER A 192 1.41 -2.07 -9.52
N GLY A 193 0.42 -1.93 -8.66
CA GLY A 193 0.52 -1.12 -7.44
C GLY A 193 1.29 -1.82 -6.33
N ILE A 194 0.60 -2.43 -5.38
CA ILE A 194 1.18 -3.10 -4.21
C ILE A 194 1.09 -4.61 -4.41
N VAL A 195 2.22 -5.29 -4.36
CA VAL A 195 2.31 -6.74 -4.45
C VAL A 195 2.92 -7.29 -3.18
N LEU A 196 2.15 -8.10 -2.47
CA LEU A 196 2.66 -8.94 -1.41
C LEU A 196 3.28 -10.16 -2.08
N SER A 197 4.56 -10.40 -1.81
CA SER A 197 5.39 -11.33 -2.59
C SER A 197 4.74 -12.71 -2.77
N ARG A 198 4.72 -13.17 -4.00
CA ARG A 198 4.14 -14.44 -4.41
C ARG A 198 4.94 -15.67 -4.00
N LYS A 199 6.13 -15.50 -3.43
CA LYS A 199 7.06 -16.60 -3.15
C LYS A 199 7.49 -16.67 -1.70
N ASN A 200 7.11 -15.71 -0.88
CA ASN A 200 7.65 -15.55 0.46
C ASN A 200 6.53 -15.32 1.44
N GLY A 201 6.35 -16.23 2.35
CA GLY A 201 5.36 -16.10 3.41
C GLY A 201 5.60 -14.87 4.27
N GLY A 202 4.54 -14.16 4.60
CA GLY A 202 4.55 -13.02 5.51
C GLY A 202 3.27 -12.97 6.32
N GLY A 203 3.29 -12.19 7.38
CA GLY A 203 2.14 -12.02 8.26
C GLY A 203 1.87 -10.55 8.61
N CYS A 204 0.66 -10.30 9.04
CA CYS A 204 0.22 -9.02 9.58
C CYS A 204 0.54 -7.79 8.70
N PRO A 205 0.39 -7.84 7.37
CA PRO A 205 0.53 -6.64 6.56
C PRO A 205 -0.60 -5.65 6.90
N ASN A 206 -0.28 -4.37 6.86
CA ASN A 206 -1.25 -3.30 7.05
C ASN A 206 -1.19 -2.34 5.86
N ILE A 207 -2.25 -2.35 5.05
CA ILE A 207 -2.42 -1.41 3.94
C ILE A 207 -3.64 -0.56 4.26
N TYR A 208 -3.43 0.73 4.42
CA TYR A 208 -4.44 1.64 4.93
C TYR A 208 -4.44 2.97 4.17
N ASP A 209 -5.62 3.41 3.76
CA ASP A 209 -5.85 4.73 3.15
C ASP A 209 -5.01 4.92 1.88
N VAL A 210 -5.25 4.04 0.89
CA VAL A 210 -4.55 4.01 -0.40
C VAL A 210 -5.48 4.41 -1.52
N TYR A 211 -5.04 5.35 -2.33
CA TYR A 211 -5.77 5.92 -3.46
C TYR A 211 -5.02 5.75 -4.77
N GLY A 212 -5.72 5.90 -5.88
CA GLY A 212 -5.07 6.07 -7.17
C GLY A 212 -5.74 5.39 -8.34
N THR A 213 -4.98 5.33 -9.44
CA THR A 213 -5.34 4.66 -10.69
C THR A 213 -4.30 3.58 -11.02
N PRO A 214 -4.18 2.51 -10.21
CA PRO A 214 -3.36 1.39 -10.65
C PRO A 214 -3.99 0.73 -11.88
N LEU A 215 -3.20 0.56 -12.94
CA LEU A 215 -3.72 0.24 -14.26
C LEU A 215 -4.09 -1.25 -14.42
N SER A 216 -3.13 -2.15 -14.15
CA SER A 216 -3.33 -3.59 -14.30
C SER A 216 -3.78 -4.27 -13.01
N ARG A 217 -3.12 -3.97 -11.90
CA ARG A 217 -3.44 -4.50 -10.57
C ARG A 217 -3.21 -3.45 -9.50
N GLY A 218 -4.23 -3.24 -8.67
CA GLY A 218 -4.11 -2.30 -7.54
C GLY A 218 -3.33 -2.92 -6.39
N ILE A 219 -3.89 -3.92 -5.75
CA ILE A 219 -3.24 -4.69 -4.68
C ILE A 219 -3.33 -6.17 -5.01
N GLU A 220 -2.20 -6.87 -4.98
CA GLU A 220 -2.16 -8.33 -5.06
C GLU A 220 -1.67 -8.91 -3.73
N ILE A 221 -2.50 -9.73 -3.10
CA ILE A 221 -2.27 -10.35 -1.81
C ILE A 221 -2.01 -11.83 -2.04
N ASP A 222 -0.84 -12.33 -1.65
CA ASP A 222 -0.51 -13.75 -1.75
C ASP A 222 0.43 -14.19 -0.63
N HIS A 223 0.37 -15.48 -0.26
CA HIS A 223 1.21 -16.11 0.76
C HIS A 223 1.19 -15.42 2.14
N ILE A 224 0.06 -14.85 2.55
CA ILE A 224 -0.11 -14.27 3.89
C ILE A 224 -0.58 -15.36 4.85
N ALA A 225 0.21 -15.62 5.89
CA ALA A 225 -0.04 -16.68 6.86
C ALA A 225 -0.79 -16.22 8.12
N ASP A 226 -0.74 -14.91 8.41
CA ASP A 226 -1.39 -14.29 9.55
C ASP A 226 -2.23 -13.09 9.11
N VAL A 227 -3.08 -12.66 10.02
CA VAL A 227 -4.13 -11.66 9.77
C VAL A 227 -3.59 -10.37 9.16
N GLY A 228 -3.85 -10.18 7.87
CA GLY A 228 -3.65 -8.92 7.17
C GLY A 228 -4.82 -7.96 7.37
N ARG A 229 -4.55 -6.65 7.28
CA ARG A 229 -5.56 -5.60 7.28
C ARG A 229 -5.41 -4.75 6.03
N PHE A 230 -6.48 -4.65 5.26
CA PHE A 230 -6.57 -3.91 4.00
C PHE A 230 -7.77 -2.99 4.11
N GLU A 231 -7.55 -1.72 4.41
CA GLU A 231 -8.61 -0.82 4.80
C GLU A 231 -8.52 0.52 4.06
N TRP A 232 -9.66 1.09 3.68
CA TRP A 232 -9.75 2.38 3.01
C TRP A 232 -8.97 2.39 1.68
N ILE A 233 -9.38 1.50 0.76
CA ILE A 233 -8.77 1.36 -0.57
C ILE A 233 -9.68 2.02 -1.60
N HIS A 234 -9.17 3.01 -2.31
CA HIS A 234 -9.94 3.80 -3.26
C HIS A 234 -9.25 3.84 -4.62
N PHE A 235 -9.77 3.11 -5.60
CA PHE A 235 -9.24 3.08 -6.95
C PHE A 235 -10.28 3.52 -7.97
N SER A 236 -9.89 4.46 -8.83
CA SER A 236 -10.71 4.94 -9.95
C SER A 236 -9.79 5.47 -11.05
N PRO A 237 -10.18 5.39 -12.33
CA PRO A 237 -9.46 6.05 -13.42
C PRO A 237 -9.26 7.56 -13.19
N ASP A 238 -10.19 8.20 -12.50
CA ASP A 238 -10.20 9.65 -12.31
C ASP A 238 -9.00 10.19 -11.53
N TYR A 239 -8.42 9.40 -10.61
CA TYR A 239 -7.27 9.90 -9.83
C TYR A 239 -6.04 10.21 -10.68
N TRP A 240 -5.86 9.54 -11.84
CA TRP A 240 -4.81 9.92 -12.78
C TRP A 240 -5.19 11.18 -13.56
N ALA A 241 -6.39 11.22 -14.12
CA ALA A 241 -6.88 12.37 -14.88
C ALA A 241 -6.86 13.66 -14.05
N ASP A 242 -7.30 13.58 -12.80
CA ASP A 242 -7.38 14.72 -11.88
C ASP A 242 -6.06 15.06 -11.18
N SER A 243 -5.01 14.27 -11.38
CA SER A 243 -3.76 14.41 -10.64
C SER A 243 -3.06 15.76 -10.81
N GLY A 244 -3.33 16.48 -11.90
CA GLY A 244 -2.65 17.73 -12.25
C GLY A 244 -1.18 17.55 -12.59
N LEU A 245 -0.73 16.31 -12.79
CA LEU A 245 0.64 15.98 -13.17
C LEU A 245 0.80 16.01 -14.69
N GLU A 246 2.04 16.19 -15.13
CA GLU A 246 2.36 16.19 -16.56
C GLU A 246 2.02 14.84 -17.20
N GLY A 247 1.36 14.87 -18.39
CA GLY A 247 0.91 13.65 -19.07
C GLY A 247 -0.33 12.99 -18.46
N ALA A 248 -1.04 13.68 -17.55
CA ALA A 248 -2.35 13.22 -17.10
C ALA A 248 -3.35 13.23 -18.26
N PRO A 249 -4.12 12.14 -18.50
CA PRO A 249 -5.15 12.08 -19.55
C PRO A 249 -6.37 12.92 -19.17
N GLN A 250 -7.29 13.07 -20.13
CA GLN A 250 -8.63 13.53 -19.80
C GLN A 250 -9.46 12.35 -19.25
N ALA A 251 -10.39 12.64 -18.34
CA ALA A 251 -11.27 11.62 -17.80
C ALA A 251 -12.06 10.90 -18.92
N GLY A 252 -12.15 9.57 -18.85
CA GLY A 252 -12.88 8.74 -19.80
C GLY A 252 -12.17 8.49 -21.15
N GLU A 253 -10.90 8.83 -21.29
CA GLU A 253 -10.11 8.50 -22.49
C GLU A 253 -9.65 7.04 -22.55
N ALA A 254 -8.85 6.69 -23.57
CA ALA A 254 -8.44 5.33 -23.89
C ALA A 254 -7.84 4.52 -22.70
N TYR A 255 -7.16 5.18 -21.78
CA TYR A 255 -6.63 4.52 -20.57
C TYR A 255 -7.75 3.96 -19.68
N ALA A 256 -8.88 4.66 -19.56
CA ALA A 256 -10.01 4.19 -18.76
C ALA A 256 -10.65 2.95 -19.40
N ASP A 257 -10.82 2.93 -20.71
CA ASP A 257 -11.25 1.75 -21.47
C ASP A 257 -10.28 0.57 -21.30
N TRP A 258 -8.98 0.87 -21.26
CA TRP A 258 -7.97 -0.15 -21.05
C TRP A 258 -8.10 -0.77 -19.64
N ILE A 259 -8.27 0.06 -18.60
CA ILE A 259 -8.48 -0.39 -17.22
C ILE A 259 -9.75 -1.24 -17.12
N TYR A 260 -10.85 -0.77 -17.73
CA TYR A 260 -12.12 -1.50 -17.76
C TYR A 260 -11.99 -2.90 -18.39
N LYS A 261 -11.11 -3.05 -19.38
CA LYS A 261 -10.87 -4.34 -20.06
C LYS A 261 -9.82 -5.24 -19.36
N HIS A 262 -8.89 -4.65 -18.62
CA HIS A 262 -7.69 -5.37 -18.15
C HIS A 262 -7.38 -5.20 -16.66
N GLY A 263 -7.86 -4.12 -16.04
CA GLY A 263 -7.51 -3.76 -14.67
C GLY A 263 -8.23 -4.59 -13.61
N THR A 264 -7.56 -4.90 -12.53
CA THR A 264 -8.17 -5.51 -11.33
C THR A 264 -7.80 -4.68 -10.10
N GLY A 265 -8.80 -4.23 -9.37
CA GLY A 265 -8.56 -3.42 -8.18
C GLY A 265 -7.83 -4.19 -7.07
N ILE A 266 -8.40 -5.29 -6.63
CA ILE A 266 -7.78 -6.18 -5.62
C ILE A 266 -7.77 -7.61 -6.14
N VAL A 267 -6.61 -8.25 -6.10
CA VAL A 267 -6.41 -9.68 -6.35
C VAL A 267 -6.05 -10.36 -5.04
N MET A 268 -6.96 -11.16 -4.49
CA MET A 268 -6.74 -11.90 -3.25
C MET A 268 -6.47 -13.36 -3.57
N ARG A 269 -5.23 -13.79 -3.32
CA ARG A 269 -4.79 -15.18 -3.43
C ARG A 269 -4.67 -15.78 -2.03
N ARG A 270 -3.82 -16.78 -1.84
CA ARG A 270 -3.68 -17.41 -0.55
C ARG A 270 -3.39 -16.37 0.56
N ASN A 271 -4.31 -16.29 1.49
CA ASN A 271 -4.14 -15.56 2.75
C ASN A 271 -5.01 -16.23 3.82
N ASP A 272 -4.62 -16.08 5.07
CA ASP A 272 -5.32 -16.69 6.19
C ASP A 272 -5.93 -15.58 7.07
N TRP A 273 -7.27 -15.54 7.08
CA TRP A 273 -8.08 -14.69 7.97
C TRP A 273 -7.87 -13.18 7.86
N SER A 274 -7.50 -12.69 6.68
CA SER A 274 -7.37 -11.25 6.47
C SER A 274 -8.71 -10.53 6.53
N TYR A 275 -8.67 -9.27 6.95
CA TYR A 275 -9.79 -8.34 6.92
C TYR A 275 -9.58 -7.32 5.81
N THR A 276 -10.57 -7.20 4.93
CA THR A 276 -10.60 -6.16 3.89
C THR A 276 -11.84 -5.30 4.12
N CYS A 277 -11.66 -4.01 4.36
CA CYS A 277 -12.73 -3.12 4.79
C CYS A 277 -12.70 -1.79 4.05
N TYR A 278 -13.89 -1.21 3.80
CA TYR A 278 -14.03 0.13 3.20
C TYR A 278 -13.30 0.24 1.86
N VAL A 279 -13.68 -0.62 0.93
CA VAL A 279 -13.13 -0.66 -0.42
C VAL A 279 -14.07 0.08 -1.36
N ASP A 280 -13.55 1.04 -2.12
CA ASP A 280 -14.26 1.80 -3.12
C ASP A 280 -13.50 1.70 -4.45
N ILE A 281 -14.03 0.94 -5.40
CA ILE A 281 -13.38 0.69 -6.70
C ILE A 281 -14.38 0.92 -7.82
N GLU A 282 -13.95 1.68 -8.80
CA GLU A 282 -14.78 2.09 -9.93
C GLU A 282 -14.03 1.97 -11.26
N GLY A 283 -14.73 1.49 -12.30
CA GLY A 283 -14.23 1.51 -13.67
C GLY A 283 -13.19 0.45 -14.02
N TYR A 284 -13.17 -0.69 -13.31
CA TYR A 284 -12.22 -1.78 -13.52
C TYR A 284 -12.85 -2.99 -14.23
N ASN A 285 -12.02 -3.83 -14.84
CA ASN A 285 -12.47 -5.15 -15.32
C ASN A 285 -13.02 -5.99 -14.16
N LYS A 286 -12.27 -6.04 -13.05
CA LYS A 286 -12.72 -6.66 -11.81
C LYS A 286 -12.47 -5.71 -10.64
N GLY A 287 -13.53 -5.38 -9.91
CA GLY A 287 -13.37 -4.62 -8.67
C GLY A 287 -12.55 -5.42 -7.64
N PHE A 288 -12.98 -6.64 -7.37
CA PHE A 288 -12.31 -7.59 -6.48
C PHE A 288 -12.26 -8.96 -7.13
N SER A 289 -11.13 -9.66 -7.03
CA SER A 289 -11.01 -11.02 -7.49
C SER A 289 -10.29 -11.92 -6.49
N THR A 290 -10.63 -13.21 -6.48
CA THR A 290 -9.85 -14.24 -5.80
C THR A 290 -9.17 -15.15 -6.80
N GLY A 291 -8.20 -15.95 -6.33
CA GLY A 291 -7.52 -16.97 -7.14
C GLY A 291 -6.62 -17.85 -6.28
N LEU A 292 -6.07 -18.87 -6.89
CA LEU A 292 -5.07 -19.74 -6.24
C LEU A 292 -3.76 -18.98 -6.06
N CYS A 293 -2.97 -19.39 -5.06
CA CYS A 293 -1.63 -18.84 -4.88
C CYS A 293 -0.72 -19.14 -6.08
N VAL A 294 0.23 -18.26 -6.32
CA VAL A 294 1.20 -18.45 -7.38
C VAL A 294 2.17 -19.56 -7.00
N GLY A 295 2.16 -20.65 -7.77
CA GLY A 295 3.06 -21.79 -7.56
C GLY A 295 2.64 -22.76 -6.46
N GLY A 296 1.35 -22.78 -6.06
CA GLY A 296 0.84 -23.69 -5.05
C GLY A 296 -0.67 -23.89 -5.11
N ASP A 297 -1.23 -24.58 -4.13
CA ASP A 297 -2.64 -24.98 -4.06
C ASP A 297 -3.45 -24.13 -3.06
N GLY A 298 -2.84 -23.14 -2.43
CA GLY A 298 -3.52 -22.30 -1.45
C GLY A 298 -4.51 -21.33 -2.09
N ALA A 299 -5.62 -21.09 -1.43
CA ALA A 299 -6.64 -20.15 -1.83
C ALA A 299 -7.03 -19.25 -0.64
N PRO A 300 -7.65 -18.09 -0.88
CA PRO A 300 -7.97 -17.15 0.19
C PRO A 300 -9.13 -17.64 1.07
N ASN A 301 -9.12 -17.12 2.28
CA ASN A 301 -10.27 -17.00 3.14
C ASN A 301 -10.27 -15.60 3.77
N GLY A 302 -11.32 -15.25 4.46
CA GLY A 302 -11.35 -13.99 5.21
C GLY A 302 -12.68 -13.28 5.14
N HIS A 303 -12.68 -12.08 5.72
CA HIS A 303 -13.86 -11.24 5.87
C HIS A 303 -13.68 -9.93 5.11
N ASN A 304 -14.68 -9.61 4.30
CA ASN A 304 -14.72 -8.40 3.48
C ASN A 304 -15.93 -7.57 3.88
N TYR A 305 -15.72 -6.30 4.21
CA TYR A 305 -16.74 -5.39 4.73
C TYR A 305 -16.82 -4.10 3.96
N GLU A 306 -18.04 -3.57 3.76
CA GLU A 306 -18.26 -2.24 3.20
C GLU A 306 -17.52 -2.06 1.86
N PHE A 307 -17.78 -2.96 0.92
CA PHE A 307 -17.30 -2.81 -0.44
C PHE A 307 -18.28 -1.94 -1.23
N ASN A 308 -17.75 -1.01 -1.99
CA ASN A 308 -18.48 -0.18 -2.93
C ASN A 308 -17.82 -0.36 -4.31
N LEU A 309 -18.41 -1.19 -5.15
CA LEU A 309 -17.88 -1.56 -6.46
C LEU A 309 -18.83 -1.04 -7.54
N ARG A 310 -18.34 -0.11 -8.35
CA ARG A 310 -19.18 0.58 -9.34
C ARG A 310 -18.59 0.54 -10.74
N ASN A 311 -19.47 0.48 -11.72
CA ASN A 311 -19.09 0.59 -13.13
C ASN A 311 -17.91 -0.34 -13.50
N CYS A 312 -17.92 -1.56 -12.98
CA CYS A 312 -16.94 -2.60 -13.31
C CYS A 312 -17.53 -3.57 -14.34
N GLU A 313 -16.68 -4.24 -15.14
CA GLU A 313 -17.16 -5.38 -15.92
C GLU A 313 -17.69 -6.47 -14.98
N THR A 314 -16.91 -6.80 -13.93
CA THR A 314 -17.34 -7.69 -12.87
C THR A 314 -17.05 -7.05 -11.49
N GLY A 315 -18.06 -6.92 -10.64
CA GLY A 315 -17.88 -6.39 -9.30
C GLY A 315 -16.99 -7.31 -8.46
N ILE A 316 -17.45 -8.56 -8.20
CA ILE A 316 -16.72 -9.59 -7.45
C ILE A 316 -16.54 -10.83 -8.32
N TYR A 317 -15.30 -11.27 -8.54
CA TYR A 317 -14.95 -12.46 -9.29
C TYR A 317 -14.24 -13.48 -8.38
N VAL A 318 -14.90 -14.59 -8.05
CA VAL A 318 -14.38 -15.62 -7.14
C VAL A 318 -13.89 -16.81 -7.96
N ASP A 319 -12.57 -16.92 -8.13
CA ASP A 319 -11.90 -18.00 -8.88
C ASP A 319 -11.02 -18.86 -7.95
N GLY A 320 -11.53 -19.15 -6.78
CA GLY A 320 -10.92 -20.00 -5.77
C GLY A 320 -11.13 -19.46 -4.37
N THR A 321 -11.46 -20.38 -3.46
CA THR A 321 -11.55 -20.12 -2.03
C THR A 321 -10.97 -21.32 -1.29
N SER A 322 -10.44 -21.10 -0.09
CA SER A 322 -10.12 -22.21 0.81
C SER A 322 -11.40 -22.90 1.30
N SER A 323 -11.27 -24.06 1.91
CA SER A 323 -12.41 -24.78 2.49
C SER A 323 -13.16 -23.99 3.58
N ALA A 324 -12.50 -23.00 4.22
CA ALA A 324 -13.14 -22.11 5.17
C ALA A 324 -14.08 -21.10 4.49
N GLY A 325 -13.88 -20.84 3.19
CA GLY A 325 -14.69 -19.93 2.42
C GLY A 325 -14.33 -18.45 2.59
N ILE A 326 -15.12 -17.60 1.96
CA ILE A 326 -14.97 -16.15 1.99
C ILE A 326 -16.33 -15.50 2.25
N MET A 327 -16.34 -14.41 2.99
CA MET A 327 -17.57 -13.71 3.34
C MET A 327 -17.50 -12.23 2.97
N PHE A 328 -18.61 -11.72 2.43
CA PHE A 328 -18.84 -10.32 2.13
C PHE A 328 -20.00 -9.80 2.96
N THR A 329 -19.80 -8.70 3.66
CA THR A 329 -20.80 -8.07 4.50
C THR A 329 -20.98 -6.62 4.08
N ARG A 330 -22.21 -6.21 3.77
CA ARG A 330 -22.57 -4.87 3.31
C ARG A 330 -21.76 -4.40 2.09
N ALA A 331 -21.66 -5.28 1.09
CA ALA A 331 -21.12 -4.90 -0.20
C ALA A 331 -22.24 -4.25 -1.04
N HIS A 332 -21.94 -3.11 -1.64
CA HIS A 332 -22.76 -2.43 -2.63
C HIS A 332 -22.09 -2.60 -3.99
N ILE A 333 -22.79 -3.25 -4.92
CA ILE A 333 -22.32 -3.49 -6.27
C ILE A 333 -23.36 -2.89 -7.21
N GLU A 334 -22.97 -1.86 -7.94
CA GLU A 334 -23.89 -1.12 -8.81
C GLU A 334 -23.26 -0.79 -10.16
N ASP A 335 -24.10 -0.69 -11.18
CA ASP A 335 -23.72 -0.35 -12.56
C ASP A 335 -22.61 -1.25 -13.14
N CYS A 336 -22.49 -2.48 -12.65
CA CYS A 336 -21.59 -3.49 -13.19
C CYS A 336 -22.29 -4.33 -14.28
N GLU A 337 -21.53 -4.83 -15.26
CA GLU A 337 -22.08 -5.78 -16.22
C GLU A 337 -22.44 -7.09 -15.53
N LYS A 338 -21.52 -7.59 -14.68
CA LYS A 338 -21.74 -8.74 -13.79
C LYS A 338 -21.53 -8.35 -12.33
N GLY A 339 -22.52 -8.61 -11.49
CA GLY A 339 -22.43 -8.30 -10.08
C GLY A 339 -21.43 -9.22 -9.38
N VAL A 340 -21.67 -10.53 -9.44
CA VAL A 340 -20.85 -11.57 -8.79
C VAL A 340 -20.71 -12.77 -9.71
N VAL A 341 -19.48 -13.21 -9.91
CA VAL A 341 -19.16 -14.43 -10.63
C VAL A 341 -18.41 -15.38 -9.70
N VAL A 342 -18.89 -16.62 -9.56
CA VAL A 342 -18.21 -17.68 -8.80
C VAL A 342 -17.91 -18.84 -9.75
N THR A 343 -16.63 -19.15 -9.94
CA THR A 343 -16.22 -20.25 -10.82
C THR A 343 -16.23 -21.61 -10.11
N SER A 344 -16.11 -22.67 -10.89
CA SER A 344 -15.99 -24.04 -10.38
C SER A 344 -14.67 -24.32 -9.63
N ALA A 345 -13.69 -23.42 -9.70
CA ALA A 345 -12.44 -23.52 -8.95
C ALA A 345 -12.61 -23.16 -7.45
N SER A 346 -13.71 -22.52 -7.10
CA SER A 346 -14.05 -22.23 -5.70
C SER A 346 -14.52 -23.51 -5.00
N THR A 347 -13.79 -23.94 -3.98
CA THR A 347 -14.08 -25.17 -3.23
C THR A 347 -14.76 -24.93 -1.88
N GLY A 348 -14.68 -23.71 -1.35
CA GLY A 348 -15.32 -23.31 -0.11
C GLY A 348 -16.55 -22.43 -0.32
N PRO A 349 -17.33 -22.18 0.74
CA PRO A 349 -18.51 -21.34 0.66
C PRO A 349 -18.17 -19.87 0.36
N VAL A 350 -19.03 -19.24 -0.44
CA VAL A 350 -19.03 -17.80 -0.68
C VAL A 350 -20.31 -17.24 -0.07
N GLN A 351 -20.19 -16.35 0.89
CA GLN A 351 -21.30 -15.87 1.70
C GLN A 351 -21.49 -14.35 1.57
N PHE A 352 -22.73 -13.91 1.50
CA PHE A 352 -23.12 -12.50 1.39
C PHE A 352 -24.13 -12.16 2.47
N TYR A 353 -23.86 -11.11 3.26
CA TYR A 353 -24.72 -10.61 4.31
C TYR A 353 -25.02 -9.12 4.16
N GLY A 354 -26.30 -8.79 4.00
CA GLY A 354 -26.73 -7.40 3.87
C GLY A 354 -26.10 -6.68 2.68
N CYS A 355 -25.82 -7.42 1.61
CA CYS A 355 -25.27 -6.87 0.39
C CYS A 355 -26.39 -6.40 -0.53
N GLU A 356 -26.11 -5.35 -1.30
CA GLU A 356 -26.99 -4.83 -2.35
C GLU A 356 -26.26 -4.99 -3.69
N ILE A 357 -26.89 -5.68 -4.62
CA ILE A 357 -26.30 -6.02 -5.91
C ILE A 357 -27.28 -5.58 -6.99
N SER A 358 -26.88 -4.61 -7.79
CA SER A 358 -27.59 -4.15 -8.99
C SER A 358 -26.63 -4.23 -10.19
N ALA A 359 -26.84 -5.20 -11.05
CA ALA A 359 -26.01 -5.47 -12.22
C ALA A 359 -26.90 -5.83 -13.42
N SER A 360 -26.32 -5.78 -14.62
CA SER A 360 -27.04 -6.15 -15.84
C SER A 360 -27.20 -7.67 -15.96
N ASP A 361 -26.26 -8.44 -15.38
CA ASP A 361 -26.21 -9.90 -15.34
C ASP A 361 -25.71 -10.43 -13.97
#